data_7e794a1bf8a9e69e9e0c049abd0a491c
#
_entry.id   7e794a1bf8a9e69e9e0c049abd0a491c
#
_cell.length_a   1.000
_cell.length_b   1.000
_cell.length_c   1.000
_cell.angle_alpha   90.00
_cell.angle_beta   90.00
_cell.angle_gamma   90.00
#
_symmetry.space_group_name_H-M   'P 1'
#
loop_
_entity.id
_entity.type
_entity.pdbx_description
1 polymer ?
#
loop_
_entity_poly.entity_id
_entity_poly.type
_entity_poly.pdbx_seq_one_letter_code
_entity_poly.pdbx_strand_id
1 'polypeptide(L)'
;MPFRSLASRVATVGVLSALAGASLAPRAVQAEAGVTITSYGHSALLIQSGGTSVLLNPFKAVGCAAGLAEPRVGATVILASSRLLDEGAPVASGRLLSSPGSYRVGGLRIEGIAAPHDRFGGRRFGNATLWRWKQGGLDFAHLGGTAAQLKPEDKVLLGKPDVLIIGVGGGAKVYDGAEAAAVVRELAPRRVIPVQYVSGTTPANCDQGSVEPFLKAMAGTPVKRVGRVFSLPAKLSDTTQIDVMR
;
A
#
# COMPACT_ATOMS: atom_id res chain seq x y z
N MET A 1 -28.03 93.82 28.94
CA MET A 1 -28.00 92.74 27.99
C MET A 1 -26.81 91.83 28.32
N PRO A 2 -27.00 90.60 28.89
CA PRO A 2 -25.89 89.76 29.28
C PRO A 2 -25.59 88.73 28.23
N PHE A 3 -24.31 88.56 27.96
CA PHE A 3 -23.76 87.51 27.12
C PHE A 3 -23.88 86.15 27.79
N ARG A 4 -24.43 85.15 27.11
CA ARG A 4 -24.44 83.74 27.50
C ARG A 4 -23.26 83.03 26.88
N SER A 5 -22.39 82.54 27.80
CA SER A 5 -21.28 81.63 27.45
C SER A 5 -21.78 80.23 27.13
N LEU A 6 -21.46 79.66 25.93
CA LEU A 6 -21.65 78.25 25.57
C LEU A 6 -20.37 77.49 25.99
N ALA A 7 -20.56 76.59 26.96
CA ALA A 7 -19.50 75.64 27.32
C ALA A 7 -19.61 74.41 26.40
N SER A 8 -18.57 74.22 25.62
CA SER A 8 -18.43 73.02 24.75
C SER A 8 -17.98 71.83 25.60
N ARG A 9 -18.78 70.77 25.61
CA ARG A 9 -18.42 69.46 26.22
C ARG A 9 -17.73 68.61 25.17
N VAL A 10 -16.43 68.34 25.35
CA VAL A 10 -15.67 67.36 24.58
C VAL A 10 -15.96 65.98 25.18
N ALA A 11 -16.59 65.13 24.40
CA ALA A 11 -16.77 63.69 24.75
C ALA A 11 -15.59 62.91 24.27
N THR A 12 -14.83 62.35 25.20
CA THR A 12 -13.69 61.46 24.93
C THR A 12 -14.26 60.05 24.70
N VAL A 13 -14.20 59.57 23.46
CA VAL A 13 -14.55 58.18 23.10
C VAL A 13 -13.32 57.29 23.34
N GLY A 14 -13.37 56.52 24.41
CA GLY A 14 -12.36 55.48 24.68
C GLY A 14 -12.58 54.27 23.78
N VAL A 15 -11.62 54.01 22.90
CA VAL A 15 -11.60 52.77 22.08
C VAL A 15 -10.98 51.66 22.93
N LEU A 16 -11.80 50.73 23.42
CA LEU A 16 -11.34 49.48 24.00
C LEU A 16 -10.93 48.52 22.87
N SER A 17 -9.63 48.37 22.64
CA SER A 17 -9.08 47.32 21.77
C SER A 17 -9.10 45.99 22.53
N ALA A 18 -10.07 45.11 22.19
CA ALA A 18 -10.10 43.73 22.65
C ALA A 18 -9.07 42.93 21.86
N LEU A 19 -7.95 42.59 22.47
CA LEU A 19 -6.99 41.61 21.97
C LEU A 19 -7.63 40.21 22.12
N ALA A 20 -8.17 39.68 21.02
CA ALA A 20 -8.59 38.30 20.95
C ALA A 20 -7.33 37.39 20.88
N GLY A 21 -6.94 36.85 22.02
CA GLY A 21 -5.87 35.85 22.12
C GLY A 21 -6.36 34.54 21.42
N ALA A 22 -5.85 34.28 20.22
CA ALA A 22 -6.03 32.99 19.57
C ALA A 22 -5.30 31.92 20.37
N SER A 23 -6.04 31.13 21.16
CA SER A 23 -5.53 29.97 21.88
C SER A 23 -5.17 28.91 20.84
N LEU A 24 -3.89 28.75 20.54
CA LEU A 24 -3.39 27.58 19.77
C LEU A 24 -3.53 26.35 20.66
N ALA A 25 -4.67 25.67 20.55
CA ALA A 25 -4.82 24.36 21.14
C ALA A 25 -3.74 23.43 20.58
N PRO A 26 -2.98 22.70 21.42
CA PRO A 26 -1.99 21.75 20.93
C PRO A 26 -2.71 20.71 20.06
N ARG A 27 -2.29 20.61 18.81
CA ARG A 27 -2.76 19.59 17.89
C ARG A 27 -2.32 18.26 18.49
N ALA A 28 -3.27 17.47 18.99
CA ALA A 28 -2.99 16.14 19.50
C ALA A 28 -2.24 15.39 18.42
N VAL A 29 -0.98 15.07 18.67
CA VAL A 29 -0.21 14.11 17.85
C VAL A 29 -0.93 12.79 18.05
N GLN A 30 -1.78 12.42 17.10
CA GLN A 30 -2.37 11.08 17.07
C GLN A 30 -1.19 10.13 16.97
N ALA A 31 -1.01 9.31 18.01
CA ALA A 31 -0.06 8.20 17.95
C ALA A 31 -0.40 7.39 16.69
N GLU A 32 0.58 7.23 15.79
CA GLU A 32 0.39 6.48 14.57
C GLU A 32 -0.05 5.07 14.96
N ALA A 33 -1.27 4.72 14.55
CA ALA A 33 -1.81 3.40 14.83
C ALA A 33 -0.94 2.36 14.13
N GLY A 34 -0.42 1.38 14.87
CA GLY A 34 0.39 0.32 14.31
C GLY A 34 -0.31 -0.34 13.11
N VAL A 35 0.47 -0.78 12.13
CA VAL A 35 -0.05 -1.47 10.95
C VAL A 35 0.02 -2.98 11.19
N THR A 36 -1.12 -3.66 11.10
CA THR A 36 -1.22 -5.12 11.15
C THR A 36 -1.46 -5.66 9.76
N ILE A 37 -0.72 -6.71 9.38
CA ILE A 37 -0.82 -7.38 8.08
C ILE A 37 -1.19 -8.84 8.32
N THR A 38 -2.24 -9.31 7.64
CA THR A 38 -2.69 -10.70 7.65
C THR A 38 -2.55 -11.30 6.26
N SER A 39 -1.83 -12.42 6.13
CA SER A 39 -1.69 -13.16 4.88
C SER A 39 -2.80 -14.20 4.73
N TYR A 40 -3.36 -14.27 3.54
CA TYR A 40 -4.26 -15.35 3.10
C TYR A 40 -3.57 -16.29 2.11
N GLY A 41 -2.28 -16.07 1.87
CA GLY A 41 -1.49 -16.79 0.88
C GLY A 41 -1.57 -16.16 -0.51
N HIS A 42 -0.81 -16.71 -1.45
CA HIS A 42 -0.64 -16.19 -2.81
C HIS A 42 -0.28 -14.70 -2.78
N SER A 43 -1.17 -13.80 -3.18
CA SER A 43 -0.96 -12.34 -3.10
C SER A 43 -2.01 -11.62 -2.24
N ALA A 44 -2.86 -12.36 -1.53
CA ALA A 44 -3.92 -11.75 -0.72
C ALA A 44 -3.40 -11.38 0.67
N LEU A 45 -3.30 -10.08 0.92
CA LEU A 45 -2.94 -9.49 2.19
C LEU A 45 -4.03 -8.53 2.68
N LEU A 46 -4.43 -8.64 3.93
CA LEU A 46 -5.27 -7.64 4.61
C LEU A 46 -4.39 -6.74 5.46
N ILE A 47 -4.36 -5.45 5.16
CA ILE A 47 -3.56 -4.42 5.84
C ILE A 47 -4.51 -3.53 6.63
N GLN A 48 -4.32 -3.45 7.93
CA GLN A 48 -5.23 -2.73 8.85
C GLN A 48 -4.48 -1.70 9.68
N SER A 49 -5.02 -0.51 9.78
CA SER A 49 -4.53 0.58 10.65
C SER A 49 -5.59 1.67 10.80
N GLY A 50 -5.71 2.25 11.99
CA GLY A 50 -6.54 3.45 12.22
C GLY A 50 -8.01 3.30 11.81
N GLY A 51 -8.61 2.12 11.98
CA GLY A 51 -10.01 1.85 11.60
C GLY A 51 -10.23 1.65 10.09
N THR A 52 -9.18 1.69 9.28
CA THR A 52 -9.25 1.39 7.84
C THR A 52 -8.58 0.06 7.52
N SER A 53 -9.08 -0.62 6.47
CA SER A 53 -8.53 -1.89 5.99
C SER A 53 -8.43 -1.90 4.47
N VAL A 54 -7.29 -2.36 3.97
CA VAL A 54 -6.99 -2.57 2.55
C VAL A 54 -6.78 -4.06 2.34
N LEU A 55 -7.59 -4.69 1.49
CA LEU A 55 -7.39 -6.07 1.04
C LEU A 55 -6.77 -6.04 -0.35
N LEU A 56 -5.63 -6.70 -0.50
CA LEU A 56 -4.94 -6.86 -1.78
C LEU A 56 -5.33 -8.18 -2.44
N ASN A 57 -5.52 -8.17 -3.74
CA ASN A 57 -5.63 -9.33 -4.63
C ASN A 57 -6.41 -10.52 -4.06
N PRO A 58 -7.70 -10.38 -3.69
CA PRO A 58 -8.51 -11.54 -3.32
C PRO A 58 -8.60 -12.52 -4.50
N PHE A 59 -8.55 -13.81 -4.22
CA PHE A 59 -8.45 -14.85 -5.23
C PHE A 59 -9.51 -15.95 -5.08
N LYS A 60 -9.82 -16.63 -6.17
CA LYS A 60 -10.38 -17.97 -6.21
C LYS A 60 -9.26 -18.99 -6.07
N ALA A 61 -9.54 -20.13 -5.47
CA ALA A 61 -8.58 -21.23 -5.31
C ALA A 61 -8.29 -21.94 -6.63
N VAL A 62 -7.71 -21.23 -7.59
CA VAL A 62 -7.36 -21.71 -8.94
C VAL A 62 -5.88 -21.40 -9.26
N GLY A 63 -5.32 -22.10 -10.25
CA GLY A 63 -3.93 -21.87 -10.68
C GLY A 63 -2.94 -22.03 -9.51
N CYS A 64 -2.07 -21.06 -9.30
CA CYS A 64 -1.10 -21.08 -8.20
C CYS A 64 -1.74 -20.87 -6.82
N ALA A 65 -2.98 -20.39 -6.74
CA ALA A 65 -3.75 -20.28 -5.49
C ALA A 65 -4.56 -21.56 -5.17
N ALA A 66 -4.48 -22.60 -6.00
CA ALA A 66 -5.22 -23.85 -5.76
C ALA A 66 -4.83 -24.48 -4.41
N GLY A 67 -5.84 -24.92 -3.67
CA GLY A 67 -5.66 -25.49 -2.33
C GLY A 67 -5.61 -24.47 -1.19
N LEU A 68 -5.55 -23.17 -1.48
CA LEU A 68 -5.63 -22.12 -0.46
C LEU A 68 -7.09 -21.76 -0.14
N ALA A 69 -7.33 -21.34 1.10
CA ALA A 69 -8.64 -20.81 1.49
C ALA A 69 -8.88 -19.42 0.87
N GLU A 70 -10.00 -19.26 0.16
CA GLU A 70 -10.37 -17.97 -0.43
C GLU A 70 -10.53 -16.89 0.67
N PRO A 71 -10.02 -15.65 0.47
CA PRO A 71 -10.07 -14.58 1.47
C PRO A 71 -11.48 -13.94 1.53
N ARG A 72 -12.44 -14.64 2.14
CA ARG A 72 -13.83 -14.20 2.32
C ARG A 72 -13.94 -13.27 3.52
N VAL A 73 -13.43 -12.05 3.37
CA VAL A 73 -13.35 -11.04 4.46
C VAL A 73 -13.89 -9.70 3.99
N GLY A 74 -14.24 -8.83 4.95
CA GLY A 74 -14.61 -7.43 4.69
C GLY A 74 -13.39 -6.52 4.74
N ALA A 75 -13.36 -5.52 3.85
CA ALA A 75 -12.35 -4.47 3.85
C ALA A 75 -12.96 -3.11 3.47
N THR A 76 -12.36 -2.03 3.94
CA THR A 76 -12.76 -0.67 3.53
C THR A 76 -12.59 -0.50 2.01
N VAL A 77 -11.48 -1.02 1.48
CA VAL A 77 -11.18 -1.04 0.05
C VAL A 77 -10.46 -2.32 -0.33
N ILE A 78 -10.73 -2.80 -1.54
CA ILE A 78 -10.06 -3.93 -2.17
C ILE A 78 -9.26 -3.39 -3.35
N LEU A 79 -7.95 -3.64 -3.38
CA LEU A 79 -7.06 -3.28 -4.46
C LEU A 79 -6.66 -4.54 -5.22
N ALA A 80 -7.19 -4.71 -6.42
CA ALA A 80 -6.88 -5.82 -7.29
C ALA A 80 -5.93 -5.39 -8.41
N SER A 81 -4.85 -6.15 -8.62
CA SER A 81 -3.91 -5.87 -9.71
C SER A 81 -4.55 -6.07 -11.07
N SER A 82 -5.48 -7.02 -11.19
CA SER A 82 -6.27 -7.28 -12.38
C SER A 82 -7.63 -7.86 -12.00
N ARG A 83 -8.38 -8.32 -13.00
CA ARG A 83 -9.66 -9.03 -12.82
C ARG A 83 -9.52 -10.55 -13.00
N LEU A 84 -8.29 -11.06 -13.05
CA LEU A 84 -8.05 -12.49 -13.10
C LEU A 84 -8.47 -13.16 -11.79
N LEU A 85 -8.95 -14.39 -11.85
CA LEU A 85 -9.53 -15.08 -10.70
C LEU A 85 -8.52 -15.34 -9.58
N ASP A 86 -7.25 -15.42 -9.88
CA ASP A 86 -6.18 -15.63 -8.89
C ASP A 86 -5.62 -14.34 -8.28
N GLU A 87 -6.13 -13.14 -8.66
CA GLU A 87 -5.66 -11.87 -8.09
C GLU A 87 -6.68 -10.72 -8.11
N GLY A 88 -7.94 -11.00 -8.39
CA GLY A 88 -9.00 -9.97 -8.41
C GLY A 88 -10.39 -10.58 -8.39
N ALA A 89 -10.53 -11.75 -7.77
CA ALA A 89 -11.82 -12.43 -7.66
C ALA A 89 -12.79 -11.70 -6.71
N PRO A 90 -14.08 -11.64 -7.03
CA PRO A 90 -15.09 -10.99 -6.20
C PRO A 90 -15.53 -11.90 -5.02
N VAL A 91 -14.59 -12.35 -4.20
CA VAL A 91 -14.83 -13.27 -3.06
C VAL A 91 -14.91 -12.53 -1.72
N ALA A 92 -14.51 -11.28 -1.68
CA ALA A 92 -14.48 -10.43 -0.49
C ALA A 92 -15.49 -9.29 -0.60
N SER A 93 -15.90 -8.70 0.53
CA SER A 93 -16.80 -7.54 0.58
C SER A 93 -16.02 -6.25 0.80
N GLY A 94 -16.39 -5.19 0.08
CA GLY A 94 -15.75 -3.88 0.15
C GLY A 94 -15.75 -3.17 -1.21
N ARG A 95 -15.23 -1.93 -1.24
CA ARG A 95 -15.12 -1.20 -2.50
C ARG A 95 -13.95 -1.72 -3.33
N LEU A 96 -14.25 -2.41 -4.42
CA LEU A 96 -13.23 -2.93 -5.34
C LEU A 96 -12.71 -1.82 -6.27
N LEU A 97 -11.39 -1.68 -6.31
CA LEU A 97 -10.63 -0.91 -7.30
C LEU A 97 -9.73 -1.88 -8.07
N SER A 98 -9.79 -1.83 -9.40
CA SER A 98 -9.00 -2.72 -10.29
C SER A 98 -8.50 -2.00 -11.54
N SER A 99 -8.67 -0.68 -11.61
CA SER A 99 -8.24 0.14 -12.76
C SER A 99 -7.30 1.24 -12.32
N PRO A 100 -6.37 1.68 -13.17
CA PRO A 100 -5.52 2.83 -12.90
C PRO A 100 -6.35 4.10 -12.64
N GLY A 101 -5.82 5.00 -11.82
CA GLY A 101 -6.45 6.28 -11.48
C GLY A 101 -6.19 6.70 -10.04
N SER A 102 -6.69 7.88 -9.67
CA SER A 102 -6.59 8.45 -8.33
C SER A 102 -7.91 8.31 -7.60
N TYR A 103 -7.88 7.74 -6.40
CA TYR A 103 -9.08 7.41 -5.63
C TYR A 103 -8.99 7.96 -4.20
N ARG A 104 -10.19 8.18 -3.60
CA ARG A 104 -10.36 8.45 -2.17
C ARG A 104 -11.40 7.50 -1.60
N VAL A 105 -11.00 6.67 -0.64
CA VAL A 105 -11.87 5.66 -0.02
C VAL A 105 -11.53 5.55 1.47
N GLY A 106 -12.51 5.71 2.35
CA GLY A 106 -12.30 5.58 3.80
C GLY A 106 -11.19 6.50 4.36
N GLY A 107 -11.02 7.70 3.79
CA GLY A 107 -9.94 8.62 4.16
C GLY A 107 -8.58 8.32 3.50
N LEU A 108 -8.41 7.18 2.86
CA LEU A 108 -7.20 6.82 2.13
C LEU A 108 -7.15 7.52 0.77
N ARG A 109 -5.96 8.01 0.41
CA ARG A 109 -5.61 8.38 -0.97
C ARG A 109 -4.90 7.21 -1.60
N ILE A 110 -5.38 6.78 -2.77
CA ILE A 110 -4.91 5.57 -3.44
C ILE A 110 -4.62 5.93 -4.89
N GLU A 111 -3.44 5.61 -5.37
CA GLU A 111 -3.02 5.81 -6.76
C GLU A 111 -2.84 4.44 -7.42
N GLY A 112 -3.53 4.24 -8.54
CA GLY A 112 -3.39 3.10 -9.42
C GLY A 112 -2.61 3.48 -10.67
N ILE A 113 -1.52 2.77 -10.96
CA ILE A 113 -0.60 3.00 -12.07
C ILE A 113 -0.75 1.86 -13.06
N ALA A 114 -0.97 2.17 -14.34
CA ALA A 114 -1.08 1.15 -15.39
C ALA A 114 0.29 0.54 -15.72
N ALA A 115 0.37 -0.78 -15.74
CA ALA A 115 1.56 -1.49 -16.20
C ALA A 115 1.14 -2.69 -17.06
N PRO A 116 1.96 -3.17 -18.00
CA PRO A 116 1.71 -4.46 -18.63
C PRO A 116 1.72 -5.58 -17.57
N HIS A 117 0.82 -6.56 -17.71
CA HIS A 117 0.75 -7.67 -16.77
C HIS A 117 1.86 -8.70 -17.01
N ASP A 118 2.23 -8.90 -18.24
CA ASP A 118 3.17 -9.93 -18.64
C ASP A 118 4.43 -9.38 -19.33
N ARG A 119 5.46 -10.25 -19.47
CA ARG A 119 6.74 -9.94 -20.14
C ARG A 119 6.60 -9.57 -21.62
N PHE A 120 5.43 -9.78 -22.20
CA PHE A 120 5.15 -9.53 -23.63
C PHE A 120 4.40 -8.20 -23.84
N GLY A 121 4.48 -7.29 -22.89
CA GLY A 121 3.84 -5.98 -22.97
C GLY A 121 2.31 -6.05 -22.83
N GLY A 122 1.79 -7.00 -22.05
CA GLY A 122 0.38 -7.19 -21.80
C GLY A 122 -0.37 -7.96 -22.88
N ARG A 123 0.34 -8.50 -23.88
CA ARG A 123 -0.31 -9.20 -25.00
C ARG A 123 -1.00 -10.50 -24.60
N ARG A 124 -0.60 -11.13 -23.51
CA ARG A 124 -1.17 -12.40 -23.04
C ARG A 124 -2.20 -12.21 -21.93
N PHE A 125 -1.94 -11.34 -20.97
CA PHE A 125 -2.77 -11.15 -19.78
C PHE A 125 -3.31 -9.73 -19.62
N GLY A 126 -3.10 -8.85 -20.62
CA GLY A 126 -3.55 -7.46 -20.58
C GLY A 126 -2.71 -6.59 -19.66
N ASN A 127 -3.35 -5.59 -19.06
CA ASN A 127 -2.70 -4.67 -18.13
C ASN A 127 -3.00 -5.05 -16.68
N ALA A 128 -2.02 -4.78 -15.81
CA ALA A 128 -2.16 -4.77 -14.38
C ALA A 128 -2.23 -3.34 -13.84
N THR A 129 -2.73 -3.19 -12.64
CA THR A 129 -2.67 -1.93 -11.87
C THR A 129 -1.70 -2.12 -10.72
N LEU A 130 -0.66 -1.32 -10.69
CA LEU A 130 0.23 -1.18 -9.54
C LEU A 130 -0.42 -0.18 -8.59
N TRP A 131 -0.34 -0.42 -7.28
CA TRP A 131 -1.02 0.40 -6.29
C TRP A 131 -0.04 1.11 -5.38
N ARG A 132 -0.31 2.37 -5.08
CA ARG A 132 0.37 3.16 -4.06
C ARG A 132 -0.65 3.83 -3.14
N TRP A 133 -0.42 3.78 -1.82
CA TRP A 133 -1.26 4.47 -0.83
C TRP A 133 -0.47 4.72 0.44
N LYS A 134 -1.01 5.59 1.32
CA LYS A 134 -0.48 5.83 2.65
C LYS A 134 -1.46 5.31 3.70
N GLN A 135 -0.97 4.53 4.68
CA GLN A 135 -1.76 3.97 5.77
C GLN A 135 -0.90 3.79 7.02
N GLY A 136 -1.42 4.18 8.22
CA GLY A 136 -0.67 4.10 9.47
C GLY A 136 0.66 4.85 9.46
N GLY A 137 0.73 5.99 8.74
CA GLY A 137 1.95 6.78 8.59
C GLY A 137 2.95 6.26 7.56
N LEU A 138 2.78 5.02 7.02
CA LEU A 138 3.67 4.38 6.08
C LEU A 138 3.18 4.50 4.63
N ASP A 139 4.10 4.70 3.70
CA ASP A 139 3.87 4.65 2.26
C ASP A 139 4.01 3.21 1.76
N PHE A 140 2.92 2.68 1.19
CA PHE A 140 2.85 1.32 0.62
C PHE A 140 2.90 1.36 -0.90
N ALA A 141 3.58 0.39 -1.50
CA ALA A 141 3.46 0.05 -2.91
C ALA A 141 3.19 -1.45 -3.07
N HIS A 142 2.24 -1.80 -3.94
CA HIS A 142 1.91 -3.17 -4.31
C HIS A 142 2.06 -3.32 -5.81
N LEU A 143 3.00 -4.15 -6.24
CA LEU A 143 3.28 -4.37 -7.66
C LEU A 143 2.49 -5.54 -8.24
N GLY A 144 1.80 -6.30 -7.39
CA GLY A 144 0.86 -7.36 -7.77
C GLY A 144 1.37 -8.31 -8.84
N GLY A 145 0.48 -8.70 -9.70
CA GLY A 145 0.79 -9.49 -10.87
C GLY A 145 1.36 -8.62 -11.99
N THR A 146 2.65 -8.41 -12.01
CA THR A 146 3.37 -7.88 -13.17
C THR A 146 4.70 -8.59 -13.34
N ALA A 147 5.06 -8.87 -14.58
CA ALA A 147 6.38 -9.36 -14.97
C ALA A 147 7.06 -8.38 -15.94
N ALA A 148 6.44 -7.25 -16.22
CA ALA A 148 6.97 -6.22 -17.09
C ALA A 148 8.01 -5.37 -16.36
N GLN A 149 9.06 -4.97 -17.07
CA GLN A 149 10.03 -4.03 -16.55
C GLN A 149 9.36 -2.69 -16.26
N LEU A 150 9.60 -2.12 -15.06
CA LEU A 150 9.11 -0.81 -14.69
C LEU A 150 9.77 0.27 -15.56
N LYS A 151 8.95 1.13 -16.16
CA LYS A 151 9.42 2.30 -16.89
C LYS A 151 9.91 3.37 -15.91
N PRO A 152 10.73 4.33 -16.36
CA PRO A 152 11.14 5.45 -15.52
C PRO A 152 9.95 6.20 -14.88
N GLU A 153 8.87 6.39 -15.64
CA GLU A 153 7.64 7.05 -15.17
C GLU A 153 6.97 6.28 -14.04
N ASP A 154 6.90 4.94 -14.15
CA ASP A 154 6.32 4.07 -13.12
C ASP A 154 7.09 4.19 -11.82
N LYS A 155 8.43 4.23 -11.88
CA LYS A 155 9.32 4.40 -10.73
C LYS A 155 9.10 5.76 -10.05
N VAL A 156 8.94 6.84 -10.84
CA VAL A 156 8.64 8.17 -10.31
C VAL A 156 7.29 8.18 -9.61
N LEU A 157 6.26 7.56 -10.20
CA LEU A 157 4.92 7.49 -9.63
C LEU A 157 4.88 6.61 -8.36
N LEU A 158 5.60 5.49 -8.34
CA LEU A 158 5.72 4.63 -7.16
C LEU A 158 6.51 5.31 -6.05
N GLY A 159 7.50 6.13 -6.40
CA GLY A 159 8.41 6.79 -5.47
C GLY A 159 9.27 5.80 -4.68
N LYS A 160 9.66 6.20 -3.47
CA LYS A 160 10.37 5.34 -2.51
C LYS A 160 9.38 4.90 -1.43
N PRO A 161 8.75 3.72 -1.55
CA PRO A 161 7.81 3.24 -0.56
C PRO A 161 8.51 2.81 0.74
N ASP A 162 7.84 2.96 1.88
CA ASP A 162 8.28 2.35 3.13
C ASP A 162 8.13 0.83 3.07
N VAL A 163 7.01 0.36 2.51
CA VAL A 163 6.66 -1.06 2.40
C VAL A 163 6.36 -1.41 0.93
N LEU A 164 7.14 -2.30 0.38
CA LEU A 164 6.96 -2.84 -0.96
C LEU A 164 6.42 -4.27 -0.90
N ILE A 165 5.27 -4.51 -1.53
CA ILE A 165 4.68 -5.83 -1.71
C ILE A 165 4.87 -6.23 -3.17
N ILE A 166 5.59 -7.31 -3.42
CA ILE A 166 6.07 -7.69 -4.75
C ILE A 166 5.98 -9.19 -4.98
N GLY A 167 5.48 -9.59 -6.16
CA GLY A 167 5.51 -10.97 -6.62
C GLY A 167 6.94 -11.40 -6.94
N VAL A 168 7.32 -12.64 -6.55
CA VAL A 168 8.69 -13.13 -6.69
C VAL A 168 8.78 -14.56 -7.24
N GLY A 169 7.64 -15.21 -7.49
CA GLY A 169 7.59 -16.63 -7.85
C GLY A 169 7.92 -16.91 -9.31
N GLY A 170 8.03 -15.92 -10.18
CA GLY A 170 8.25 -16.13 -11.60
C GLY A 170 6.98 -16.47 -12.37
N GLY A 171 7.12 -17.17 -13.48
CA GLY A 171 6.03 -17.48 -14.38
C GLY A 171 5.76 -16.35 -15.38
N ALA A 172 4.62 -16.43 -16.08
CA ALA A 172 4.35 -15.54 -17.20
C ALA A 172 4.03 -14.10 -16.77
N LYS A 173 3.45 -13.90 -15.60
CA LYS A 173 2.87 -12.63 -15.13
C LYS A 173 3.40 -12.15 -13.78
N VAL A 174 4.48 -12.74 -13.29
CA VAL A 174 5.12 -12.37 -12.01
C VAL A 174 6.62 -12.29 -12.22
N TYR A 175 7.29 -11.36 -11.59
CA TYR A 175 8.75 -11.30 -11.58
C TYR A 175 9.36 -12.60 -11.06
N ASP A 176 10.44 -13.05 -11.67
CA ASP A 176 11.30 -14.04 -11.05
C ASP A 176 12.14 -13.43 -9.91
N GLY A 177 12.88 -14.27 -9.20
CA GLY A 177 13.65 -13.82 -8.04
C GLY A 177 14.71 -12.77 -8.37
N ALA A 178 15.33 -12.83 -9.54
CA ALA A 178 16.37 -11.86 -9.95
C ALA A 178 15.75 -10.53 -10.38
N GLU A 179 14.68 -10.59 -11.15
CA GLU A 179 13.90 -9.42 -11.59
C GLU A 179 13.32 -8.67 -10.39
N ALA A 180 12.68 -9.40 -9.45
CA ALA A 180 12.14 -8.82 -8.23
C ALA A 180 13.24 -8.16 -7.38
N ALA A 181 14.40 -8.79 -7.25
CA ALA A 181 15.54 -8.23 -6.52
C ALA A 181 16.07 -6.94 -7.18
N ALA A 182 16.07 -6.86 -8.51
CA ALA A 182 16.44 -5.63 -9.22
C ALA A 182 15.47 -4.49 -8.91
N VAL A 183 14.16 -4.75 -8.95
CA VAL A 183 13.11 -3.77 -8.60
C VAL A 183 13.24 -3.31 -7.14
N VAL A 184 13.50 -4.22 -6.21
CA VAL A 184 13.72 -3.87 -4.79
C VAL A 184 14.90 -2.93 -4.63
N ARG A 185 16.03 -3.18 -5.32
CA ARG A 185 17.21 -2.30 -5.26
C ARG A 185 16.92 -0.91 -5.85
N GLU A 186 16.14 -0.84 -6.91
CA GLU A 186 15.77 0.43 -7.55
C GLU A 186 14.82 1.28 -6.68
N LEU A 187 13.79 0.66 -6.08
CA LEU A 187 12.82 1.38 -5.25
C LEU A 187 13.31 1.58 -3.80
N ALA A 188 14.32 0.82 -3.37
CA ALA A 188 14.97 0.90 -2.07
C ALA A 188 13.99 1.05 -0.87
N PRO A 189 12.99 0.14 -0.73
CA PRO A 189 12.03 0.19 0.37
C PRO A 189 12.69 -0.17 1.71
N ARG A 190 12.05 0.20 2.81
CA ARG A 190 12.47 -0.22 4.16
C ARG A 190 12.01 -1.63 4.50
N ARG A 191 10.86 -2.06 3.96
CA ARG A 191 10.29 -3.41 4.12
C ARG A 191 9.91 -3.97 2.77
N VAL A 192 10.20 -5.25 2.57
CA VAL A 192 9.75 -6.01 1.40
C VAL A 192 8.92 -7.18 1.88
N ILE A 193 7.73 -7.33 1.34
CA ILE A 193 6.86 -8.49 1.58
C ILE A 193 6.75 -9.24 0.25
N PRO A 194 7.48 -10.34 0.08
CA PRO A 194 7.35 -11.18 -1.11
C PRO A 194 6.01 -11.90 -1.10
N VAL A 195 5.37 -11.94 -2.26
CA VAL A 195 4.07 -12.61 -2.50
C VAL A 195 4.14 -13.40 -3.82
N GLN A 196 3.05 -14.10 -4.18
CA GLN A 196 2.95 -14.87 -5.43
C GLN A 196 4.13 -15.83 -5.64
N TYR A 197 4.42 -16.62 -4.64
CA TYR A 197 5.35 -17.76 -4.70
C TYR A 197 4.70 -18.99 -4.08
N VAL A 198 5.18 -20.14 -4.43
CA VAL A 198 4.69 -21.42 -3.88
C VAL A 198 5.37 -21.71 -2.55
N SER A 199 4.55 -21.99 -1.53
CA SER A 199 5.00 -22.51 -0.24
C SER A 199 4.48 -23.93 -0.07
N GLY A 200 5.36 -24.91 -0.08
CA GLY A 200 5.00 -26.33 -0.03
C GLY A 200 4.85 -26.97 -1.41
N THR A 201 3.83 -27.84 -1.61
CA THR A 201 3.61 -28.55 -2.87
C THR A 201 3.09 -27.62 -3.95
N THR A 202 3.75 -27.60 -5.10
CA THR A 202 3.33 -26.81 -6.27
C THR A 202 2.03 -27.37 -6.86
N PRO A 203 0.97 -26.56 -7.01
CA PRO A 203 -0.23 -26.98 -7.71
C PRO A 203 0.05 -27.36 -9.17
N ALA A 204 -0.69 -28.31 -9.71
CA ALA A 204 -0.43 -28.88 -11.06
C ALA A 204 -0.41 -27.84 -12.20
N ASN A 205 -1.21 -26.78 -12.10
CA ASN A 205 -1.29 -25.71 -13.13
C ASN A 205 -0.63 -24.41 -12.69
N CYS A 206 0.39 -24.48 -11.80
CA CYS A 206 1.13 -23.32 -11.32
C CYS A 206 2.48 -23.20 -12.02
N ASP A 207 2.76 -22.03 -12.57
CA ASP A 207 4.03 -21.69 -13.21
C ASP A 207 4.99 -20.90 -12.29
N GLN A 208 4.61 -20.74 -11.00
CA GLN A 208 5.43 -20.05 -9.99
C GLN A 208 6.30 -21.04 -9.22
N GLY A 209 7.48 -20.59 -8.83
CA GLY A 209 8.39 -21.29 -7.94
C GLY A 209 8.33 -20.79 -6.50
N SER A 210 9.31 -21.23 -5.70
CA SER A 210 9.47 -20.83 -4.31
C SER A 210 10.06 -19.42 -4.15
N VAL A 211 10.07 -18.91 -2.91
CA VAL A 211 10.69 -17.62 -2.56
C VAL A 211 12.24 -17.67 -2.58
N GLU A 212 12.84 -18.85 -2.55
CA GLU A 212 14.28 -19.01 -2.36
C GLU A 212 15.17 -18.36 -3.46
N PRO A 213 14.82 -18.40 -4.76
CA PRO A 213 15.58 -17.66 -5.78
C PRO A 213 15.64 -16.14 -5.50
N PHE A 214 14.55 -15.55 -5.00
CA PHE A 214 14.51 -14.15 -4.60
C PHE A 214 15.43 -13.89 -3.40
N LEU A 215 15.33 -14.71 -2.35
CA LEU A 215 16.17 -14.56 -1.16
C LEU A 215 17.66 -14.72 -1.50
N LYS A 216 18.01 -15.64 -2.40
CA LYS A 216 19.38 -15.79 -2.92
C LYS A 216 19.84 -14.55 -3.68
N ALA A 217 18.98 -13.96 -4.53
CA ALA A 217 19.31 -12.74 -5.27
C ALA A 217 19.43 -11.51 -4.36
N MET A 218 18.80 -11.54 -3.18
CA MET A 218 18.88 -10.52 -2.13
C MET A 218 19.89 -10.86 -1.02
N ALA A 219 20.88 -11.70 -1.30
CA ALA A 219 21.90 -12.08 -0.30
C ALA A 219 22.52 -10.85 0.37
N GLY A 220 22.68 -10.92 1.71
CA GLY A 220 23.13 -9.81 2.55
C GLY A 220 22.01 -8.91 3.08
N THR A 221 20.78 -9.03 2.57
CA THR A 221 19.62 -8.32 3.12
C THR A 221 19.03 -9.10 4.30
N PRO A 222 18.76 -8.48 5.47
CA PRO A 222 18.11 -9.15 6.59
C PRO A 222 16.78 -9.78 6.20
N VAL A 223 16.58 -11.05 6.53
CA VAL A 223 15.36 -11.81 6.27
C VAL A 223 14.72 -12.21 7.59
N LYS A 224 13.43 -11.91 7.76
CA LYS A 224 12.63 -12.36 8.88
C LYS A 224 11.48 -13.22 8.37
N ARG A 225 11.38 -14.46 8.85
CA ARG A 225 10.20 -15.30 8.62
C ARG A 225 9.17 -14.98 9.71
N VAL A 226 8.02 -14.49 9.28
CA VAL A 226 6.94 -14.05 10.18
C VAL A 226 5.73 -14.97 10.06
N GLY A 227 4.83 -14.89 11.04
CA GLY A 227 3.58 -15.65 11.01
C GLY A 227 2.60 -15.15 9.96
N ARG A 228 1.44 -15.80 9.90
CA ARG A 228 0.31 -15.39 9.08
C ARG A 228 -0.16 -13.96 9.40
N VAL A 229 -0.06 -13.55 10.66
CA VAL A 229 -0.38 -12.21 11.14
C VAL A 229 0.86 -11.61 11.76
N PHE A 230 1.24 -10.43 11.38
CA PHE A 230 2.30 -9.68 12.04
C PHE A 230 2.04 -8.17 12.01
N SER A 231 2.66 -7.45 12.94
CA SER A 231 2.57 -5.99 13.01
C SER A 231 3.88 -5.37 12.60
N LEU A 232 3.81 -4.37 11.75
CA LEU A 232 4.96 -3.52 11.45
C LEU A 232 5.26 -2.64 12.67
N PRO A 233 6.55 -2.44 13.02
CA PRO A 233 6.90 -1.52 14.08
C PRO A 233 6.54 -0.08 13.67
N ALA A 234 6.16 0.76 14.63
CA ALA A 234 5.79 2.16 14.39
C ALA A 234 6.94 2.96 13.72
N LYS A 235 8.19 2.58 13.98
CA LYS A 235 9.37 3.14 13.33
C LYS A 235 10.13 2.04 12.59
N LEU A 236 10.22 2.16 11.28
CA LEU A 236 11.00 1.26 10.45
C LEU A 236 12.49 1.66 10.47
N SER A 237 13.37 0.65 10.41
CA SER A 237 14.80 0.85 10.13
C SER A 237 14.98 1.45 8.73
N ASP A 238 16.04 2.22 8.54
CA ASP A 238 16.39 2.77 7.21
C ASP A 238 17.01 1.71 6.28
N THR A 239 17.42 0.58 6.84
CA THR A 239 17.90 -0.57 6.07
C THR A 239 16.73 -1.42 5.59
N THR A 240 16.80 -1.89 4.35
CA THR A 240 15.81 -2.83 3.80
C THR A 240 15.82 -4.13 4.60
N GLN A 241 14.64 -4.64 4.94
CA GLN A 241 14.42 -5.96 5.53
C GLN A 241 13.33 -6.68 4.73
N ILE A 242 13.49 -7.98 4.56
CA ILE A 242 12.51 -8.85 3.90
C ILE A 242 11.72 -9.58 4.98
N ASP A 243 10.40 -9.43 4.97
CA ASP A 243 9.46 -10.11 5.86
C ASP A 243 8.70 -11.19 5.07
N VAL A 244 9.13 -12.45 5.20
CA VAL A 244 8.51 -13.61 4.54
C VAL A 244 7.36 -14.11 5.37
N MET A 245 6.13 -13.92 4.90
CA MET A 245 4.90 -14.37 5.57
C MET A 245 4.58 -15.84 5.29
N ARG A 246 3.89 -16.49 6.25
CA ARG A 246 3.30 -17.82 6.08
C ARG A 246 1.91 -17.73 5.47
#